data_1b4c3595e9545fbf9b15627e40fa5041
#
_entry.id   1b4c3595e9545fbf9b15627e40fa5041
#
_cell.length_a   1.000
_cell.length_b   1.000
_cell.length_c   1.000
_cell.angle_alpha   90.00
_cell.angle_beta   90.00
_cell.angle_gamma   90.00
#
_symmetry.space_group_name_H-M   'P 1'
#
loop_
_entity.id
_entity.type
_entity.pdbx_description
1 polymer ?
#
loop_
_entity_poly.entity_id
_entity_poly.type
_entity_poly.pdbx_seq_one_letter_code
_entity_poly.pdbx_strand_id
1 'polypeptide(L)'
;MKNLVLIMASLLFCNLATAQKYSAKNGKVTFEASVPLFEDVFAQDDNNVVVLNADTGDMASISVVKNFHFKTKLMEEHFNESYAETAKYPKTTFKGKIANFDKTKLTASPQKYTVQGTLNFHGVDKPVTSAATIYSKDGKIYMQGSFVAKAADYKVTIPKMVMKKVAETVNVEYNYVMVKQ
;
A
#
# COMPACT_ATOMS: atom_id res chain seq x y z
N MET A 1 48.43 21.26 22.88
CA MET A 1 48.31 20.55 21.58
C MET A 1 47.70 19.16 21.70
N LYS A 2 47.95 18.37 22.76
CA LYS A 2 47.32 17.04 22.93
C LYS A 2 45.77 17.06 23.07
N ASN A 3 45.22 18.08 23.73
CA ASN A 3 43.76 18.16 23.93
C ASN A 3 42.99 18.60 22.68
N LEU A 4 43.61 19.27 21.72
CA LEU A 4 43.02 19.70 20.47
C LEU A 4 42.84 18.52 19.50
N VAL A 5 43.74 17.55 19.53
CA VAL A 5 43.68 16.32 18.72
C VAL A 5 42.57 15.38 19.19
N LEU A 6 42.30 15.32 20.51
CA LEU A 6 41.20 14.51 21.05
C LEU A 6 39.80 15.05 20.66
N ILE A 7 39.64 16.38 20.58
CA ILE A 7 38.38 17.01 20.16
C ILE A 7 38.12 16.80 18.66
N MET A 8 39.19 16.81 17.85
CA MET A 8 39.05 16.56 16.41
C MET A 8 38.75 15.10 16.05
N ALA A 9 39.18 14.16 16.88
CA ALA A 9 38.89 12.73 16.70
C ALA A 9 37.44 12.35 17.10
N SER A 10 36.76 13.11 17.98
CA SER A 10 35.38 12.86 18.39
C SER A 10 34.33 13.33 17.36
N LEU A 11 34.70 14.24 16.43
CA LEU A 11 33.84 14.77 15.39
C LEU A 11 33.72 13.87 14.15
N LEU A 12 34.55 12.84 14.03
CA LEU A 12 34.57 11.92 12.88
C LEU A 12 33.65 10.70 12.99
N PHE A 13 32.94 10.53 14.11
CA PHE A 13 31.97 9.43 14.31
C PHE A 13 30.50 9.86 14.24
N CYS A 14 30.17 10.90 13.47
CA CYS A 14 28.80 11.06 13.00
C CYS A 14 28.54 9.97 11.94
N ASN A 15 28.23 8.75 12.42
CA ASN A 15 27.60 7.74 11.58
C ASN A 15 26.29 8.37 11.06
N LEU A 16 26.31 8.84 9.83
CA LEU A 16 25.10 9.14 9.06
C LEU A 16 24.34 7.81 8.94
N ALA A 17 23.49 7.52 9.89
CA ALA A 17 22.52 6.43 9.79
C ALA A 17 21.58 6.76 8.62
N THR A 18 22.01 6.45 7.41
CA THR A 18 21.15 6.56 6.24
C THR A 18 20.10 5.48 6.34
N ALA A 19 18.87 5.88 6.67
CA ALA A 19 17.73 4.98 6.68
C ALA A 19 17.70 4.20 5.36
N GLN A 20 17.72 2.85 5.45
CA GLN A 20 17.68 2.02 4.25
C GLN A 20 16.26 2.01 3.68
N LYS A 21 16.04 2.85 2.68
CA LYS A 21 14.77 2.97 1.99
C LYS A 21 14.70 2.03 0.80
N TYR A 22 13.59 1.35 0.68
CA TYR A 22 13.21 0.58 -0.50
C TYR A 22 11.96 1.18 -1.11
N SER A 23 11.82 1.17 -2.44
CA SER A 23 10.64 1.70 -3.10
C SER A 23 10.28 0.95 -4.38
N ALA A 24 9.03 1.03 -4.77
CA ALA A 24 8.55 0.73 -6.11
C ALA A 24 7.68 1.88 -6.61
N LYS A 25 7.73 2.16 -7.92
CA LYS A 25 6.89 3.17 -8.60
C LYS A 25 5.78 2.55 -9.45
N ASN A 26 5.81 1.24 -9.59
CA ASN A 26 4.90 0.41 -10.38
C ASN A 26 4.44 -0.80 -9.56
N GLY A 27 4.05 -0.53 -8.32
CA GLY A 27 3.37 -1.48 -7.47
C GLY A 27 1.98 -1.78 -8.05
N LYS A 28 1.56 -3.03 -7.92
CA LYS A 28 0.22 -3.47 -8.33
C LYS A 28 -0.71 -3.45 -7.13
N VAL A 29 -1.86 -2.79 -7.30
CA VAL A 29 -2.97 -2.86 -6.33
C VAL A 29 -4.22 -3.24 -7.09
N THR A 30 -4.94 -4.21 -6.58
CA THR A 30 -6.24 -4.62 -7.13
C THR A 30 -7.31 -4.51 -6.06
N PHE A 31 -8.54 -4.30 -6.47
CA PHE A 31 -9.68 -4.50 -5.61
C PHE A 31 -10.80 -5.24 -6.31
N GLU A 32 -11.57 -5.98 -5.55
CA GLU A 32 -12.70 -6.78 -6.02
C GLU A 32 -13.89 -6.62 -5.09
N ALA A 33 -15.05 -6.29 -5.70
CA ALA A 33 -16.35 -6.20 -5.05
C ALA A 33 -17.41 -6.98 -5.83
N SER A 34 -17.00 -8.11 -6.42
CA SER A 34 -17.84 -8.98 -7.23
C SER A 34 -18.87 -9.74 -6.38
N VAL A 35 -20.03 -9.99 -6.96
CA VAL A 35 -21.09 -10.85 -6.39
C VAL A 35 -21.31 -12.00 -7.37
N PRO A 36 -21.38 -13.28 -6.89
CA PRO A 36 -21.62 -14.42 -7.76
C PRO A 36 -22.83 -14.23 -8.66
N LEU A 37 -22.71 -14.70 -9.90
CA LEU A 37 -23.75 -14.62 -10.96
C LEU A 37 -23.97 -13.22 -11.57
N PHE A 38 -23.22 -12.22 -11.16
CA PHE A 38 -23.22 -10.89 -11.76
C PHE A 38 -21.89 -10.59 -12.46
N GLU A 39 -21.81 -9.45 -13.12
CA GLU A 39 -20.59 -8.99 -13.76
C GLU A 39 -19.51 -8.69 -12.71
N ASP A 40 -18.26 -9.08 -12.99
CA ASP A 40 -17.14 -8.89 -12.08
C ASP A 40 -16.86 -7.39 -11.85
N VAL A 41 -16.89 -6.98 -10.59
CA VAL A 41 -16.47 -5.64 -10.17
C VAL A 41 -15.03 -5.74 -9.69
N PHE A 42 -14.09 -5.72 -10.63
CA PHE A 42 -12.66 -5.82 -10.42
C PHE A 42 -11.95 -4.64 -11.06
N ALA A 43 -10.97 -4.07 -10.35
CA ALA A 43 -10.11 -3.02 -10.90
C ALA A 43 -8.66 -3.19 -10.46
N GLN A 44 -7.75 -2.65 -11.26
CA GLN A 44 -6.31 -2.75 -11.07
C GLN A 44 -5.61 -1.42 -11.33
N ASP A 45 -4.70 -1.04 -10.43
CA ASP A 45 -3.69 0.01 -10.60
C ASP A 45 -2.30 -0.62 -10.62
N ASP A 46 -1.54 -0.42 -11.70
CA ASP A 46 -0.15 -0.88 -11.85
C ASP A 46 0.87 0.24 -11.59
N ASN A 47 0.42 1.39 -11.12
CA ASN A 47 1.24 2.59 -10.91
C ASN A 47 1.28 3.03 -9.44
N ASN A 48 0.93 2.13 -8.51
CA ASN A 48 1.05 2.43 -7.09
C ASN A 48 2.51 2.70 -6.71
N VAL A 49 2.74 3.77 -5.99
CA VAL A 49 4.06 4.10 -5.44
C VAL A 49 4.10 3.66 -3.99
N VAL A 50 5.11 2.89 -3.62
CA VAL A 50 5.33 2.43 -2.25
C VAL A 50 6.75 2.73 -1.81
N VAL A 51 6.91 3.10 -0.53
CA VAL A 51 8.19 3.29 0.15
C VAL A 51 8.17 2.51 1.46
N LEU A 52 9.25 1.80 1.74
CA LEU A 52 9.50 1.05 2.97
C LEU A 52 10.81 1.54 3.59
N ASN A 53 10.77 1.93 4.85
CA ASN A 53 11.97 2.06 5.68
C ASN A 53 12.32 0.67 6.22
N ALA A 54 13.38 0.06 5.70
CA ALA A 54 13.75 -1.30 6.04
C ALA A 54 14.38 -1.46 7.44
N ASP A 55 14.74 -0.37 8.09
CA ASP A 55 15.29 -0.39 9.44
C ASP A 55 14.17 -0.37 10.50
N THR A 56 13.04 0.27 10.21
CA THR A 56 11.92 0.43 11.15
C THR A 56 10.68 -0.37 10.81
N GLY A 57 10.54 -0.82 9.55
CA GLY A 57 9.34 -1.45 9.02
C GLY A 57 8.23 -0.45 8.67
N ASP A 58 8.47 0.86 8.80
CA ASP A 58 7.49 1.88 8.42
C ASP A 58 7.32 1.92 6.91
N MET A 59 6.08 1.98 6.45
CA MET A 59 5.78 2.03 5.02
C MET A 59 4.67 3.03 4.70
N ALA A 60 4.73 3.54 3.49
CA ALA A 60 3.67 4.36 2.91
C ALA A 60 3.46 3.99 1.45
N SER A 61 2.21 4.04 1.00
CA SER A 61 1.88 3.88 -0.42
C SER A 61 0.84 4.90 -0.86
N ILE A 62 0.81 5.14 -2.16
CA ILE A 62 -0.13 6.07 -2.80
C ILE A 62 -0.51 5.56 -4.18
N SER A 63 -1.81 5.57 -4.47
CA SER A 63 -2.39 5.43 -5.82
C SER A 63 -3.12 6.70 -6.23
N VAL A 64 -3.03 7.05 -7.49
CA VAL A 64 -3.96 7.98 -8.14
C VAL A 64 -5.21 7.19 -8.48
N VAL A 65 -6.38 7.59 -7.94
CA VAL A 65 -7.60 6.78 -8.03
C VAL A 65 -8.05 6.56 -9.48
N LYS A 66 -7.79 7.50 -10.37
CA LYS A 66 -8.05 7.37 -11.82
C LYS A 66 -7.20 6.30 -12.53
N ASN A 67 -6.14 5.80 -11.90
CA ASN A 67 -5.31 4.73 -12.46
C ASN A 67 -5.90 3.33 -12.27
N PHE A 68 -7.01 3.22 -11.54
CA PHE A 68 -7.72 1.94 -11.43
C PHE A 68 -8.50 1.67 -12.71
N HIS A 69 -8.07 0.66 -13.47
CA HIS A 69 -8.69 0.23 -14.71
C HIS A 69 -9.63 -0.94 -14.50
N PHE A 70 -10.80 -0.84 -15.07
CA PHE A 70 -11.85 -1.85 -15.03
C PHE A 70 -11.94 -2.59 -16.37
N LYS A 71 -12.68 -3.71 -16.37
CA LYS A 71 -12.96 -4.49 -17.58
C LYS A 71 -13.69 -3.66 -18.64
N THR A 72 -14.59 -2.75 -18.22
CA THR A 72 -15.34 -1.88 -19.13
C THR A 72 -15.12 -0.40 -18.75
N LYS A 73 -15.11 0.47 -19.76
CA LYS A 73 -15.00 1.91 -19.54
C LYS A 73 -16.18 2.48 -18.76
N LEU A 74 -17.37 1.94 -18.96
CA LEU A 74 -18.56 2.38 -18.23
C LEU A 74 -18.43 2.14 -16.72
N MET A 75 -17.89 0.99 -16.31
CA MET A 75 -17.60 0.74 -14.88
C MET A 75 -16.57 1.72 -14.35
N GLU A 76 -15.51 2.00 -15.11
CA GLU A 76 -14.45 2.93 -14.74
C GLU A 76 -15.00 4.36 -14.59
N GLU A 77 -15.85 4.81 -15.49
CA GLU A 77 -16.54 6.10 -15.40
C GLU A 77 -17.42 6.19 -14.16
N HIS A 78 -18.29 5.19 -13.94
CA HIS A 78 -19.15 5.15 -12.74
C HIS A 78 -18.33 5.11 -11.45
N PHE A 79 -17.24 4.34 -11.41
CA PHE A 79 -16.34 4.33 -10.26
C PHE A 79 -15.76 5.71 -9.99
N ASN A 80 -15.22 6.35 -11.03
CA ASN A 80 -14.56 7.64 -10.89
C ASN A 80 -15.54 8.77 -10.51
N GLU A 81 -16.75 8.77 -11.04
CA GLU A 81 -17.71 9.86 -10.87
C GLU A 81 -18.60 9.68 -9.65
N SER A 82 -19.12 8.45 -9.44
CA SER A 82 -20.18 8.20 -8.48
C SER A 82 -19.73 7.53 -7.17
N TYR A 83 -18.69 6.71 -7.23
CA TYR A 83 -18.23 5.95 -6.07
C TYR A 83 -16.98 6.54 -5.41
N ALA A 84 -15.98 6.84 -6.21
CA ALA A 84 -14.70 7.37 -5.71
C ALA A 84 -14.64 8.91 -5.77
N GLU A 85 -15.54 9.58 -6.51
CA GLU A 85 -15.57 11.03 -6.67
C GLU A 85 -14.16 11.61 -6.93
N THR A 86 -13.47 11.06 -7.95
CA THR A 86 -12.03 11.28 -8.16
C THR A 86 -11.64 12.73 -8.44
N ALA A 87 -12.61 13.56 -8.86
CA ALA A 87 -12.43 15.01 -8.96
C ALA A 87 -12.17 15.66 -7.59
N LYS A 88 -12.78 15.14 -6.54
CA LYS A 88 -12.68 15.62 -5.16
C LYS A 88 -11.63 14.85 -4.36
N TYR A 89 -11.53 13.55 -4.58
CA TYR A 89 -10.61 12.63 -3.88
C TYR A 89 -9.69 11.92 -4.86
N PRO A 90 -8.71 12.64 -5.46
CA PRO A 90 -7.91 12.10 -6.56
C PRO A 90 -6.91 11.02 -6.14
N LYS A 91 -6.65 10.85 -4.84
CA LYS A 91 -5.63 9.95 -4.33
C LYS A 91 -6.18 9.09 -3.20
N THR A 92 -5.68 7.85 -3.13
CA THR A 92 -5.76 6.99 -1.95
C THR A 92 -4.38 6.75 -1.40
N THR A 93 -4.24 6.74 -0.07
CA THR A 93 -2.94 6.59 0.59
C THR A 93 -3.02 5.61 1.74
N PHE A 94 -1.95 4.87 1.94
CA PHE A 94 -1.76 4.04 3.12
C PHE A 94 -0.50 4.50 3.86
N LYS A 95 -0.57 4.56 5.19
CA LYS A 95 0.57 4.77 6.08
C LYS A 95 0.51 3.74 7.20
N GLY A 96 1.56 2.99 7.39
CA GLY A 96 1.55 1.92 8.38
C GLY A 96 2.92 1.35 8.67
N LYS A 97 2.91 0.21 9.34
CA LYS A 97 4.11 -0.48 9.79
C LYS A 97 3.94 -1.99 9.66
N ILE A 98 5.03 -2.65 9.30
CA ILE A 98 5.14 -4.10 9.34
C ILE A 98 5.50 -4.49 10.78
N ALA A 99 4.65 -5.29 11.42
CA ALA A 99 4.86 -5.73 12.79
C ALA A 99 6.09 -6.64 12.90
N ASN A 100 6.94 -6.38 13.90
CA ASN A 100 8.15 -7.16 14.19
C ASN A 100 9.08 -7.32 12.98
N PHE A 101 9.12 -6.31 12.10
CA PHE A 101 9.95 -6.35 10.91
C PHE A 101 11.43 -6.25 11.26
N ASP A 102 12.20 -7.18 10.73
CA ASP A 102 13.65 -7.20 10.83
C ASP A 102 14.20 -7.62 9.45
N LYS A 103 14.76 -6.67 8.74
CA LYS A 103 15.32 -6.89 7.40
C LYS A 103 16.40 -7.95 7.38
N THR A 104 17.18 -8.09 8.47
CA THR A 104 18.27 -9.05 8.54
C THR A 104 17.79 -10.51 8.58
N LYS A 105 16.51 -10.72 8.92
CA LYS A 105 15.84 -12.03 8.94
C LYS A 105 15.16 -12.39 7.63
N LEU A 106 15.07 -11.46 6.67
CA LEU A 106 14.52 -11.76 5.36
C LEU A 106 15.44 -12.69 4.59
N THR A 107 14.87 -13.79 4.08
CA THR A 107 15.53 -14.75 3.21
C THR A 107 14.83 -14.79 1.85
N ALA A 108 15.30 -15.65 0.93
CA ALA A 108 14.61 -15.90 -0.34
C ALA A 108 13.31 -16.72 -0.15
N SER A 109 13.10 -17.30 1.02
CA SER A 109 11.86 -18.02 1.35
C SER A 109 10.79 -17.03 1.86
N PRO A 110 9.55 -17.11 1.33
CA PRO A 110 8.44 -16.27 1.77
C PRO A 110 8.11 -16.44 3.26
N GLN A 111 7.96 -15.34 3.98
CA GLN A 111 7.65 -15.29 5.41
C GLN A 111 6.38 -14.48 5.64
N LYS A 112 5.56 -14.88 6.62
CA LYS A 112 4.29 -14.22 6.96
C LYS A 112 4.52 -13.06 7.93
N TYR A 113 3.91 -11.93 7.63
CA TYR A 113 3.92 -10.71 8.45
C TYR A 113 2.50 -10.15 8.59
N THR A 114 2.33 -9.30 9.57
CA THR A 114 1.14 -8.46 9.71
C THR A 114 1.52 -7.01 9.44
N VAL A 115 0.77 -6.34 8.59
CA VAL A 115 0.90 -4.91 8.30
C VAL A 115 -0.28 -4.20 8.92
N GLN A 116 -0.02 -3.19 9.73
CA GLN A 116 -1.05 -2.38 10.39
C GLN A 116 -0.86 -0.92 10.02
N GLY A 117 -1.94 -0.21 9.76
CA GLY A 117 -1.85 1.19 9.39
C GLY A 117 -3.20 1.83 9.16
N THR A 118 -3.16 3.00 8.55
CA THR A 118 -4.34 3.79 8.19
C THR A 118 -4.42 3.91 6.68
N LEU A 119 -5.56 3.51 6.14
CA LEU A 119 -5.92 3.73 4.74
C LEU A 119 -6.80 4.98 4.66
N ASN A 120 -6.38 5.95 3.85
CA ASN A 120 -7.23 7.06 3.41
C ASN A 120 -7.81 6.71 2.05
N PHE A 121 -9.12 6.64 1.97
CA PHE A 121 -9.87 6.53 0.72
C PHE A 121 -11.11 7.42 0.80
N HIS A 122 -11.48 8.06 -0.30
CA HIS A 122 -12.64 8.95 -0.38
C HIS A 122 -12.65 10.03 0.73
N GLY A 123 -11.46 10.52 1.13
CA GLY A 123 -11.26 11.51 2.19
C GLY A 123 -11.52 11.00 3.61
N VAL A 124 -11.63 9.69 3.82
CA VAL A 124 -11.87 9.08 5.14
C VAL A 124 -10.69 8.20 5.52
N ASP A 125 -10.18 8.41 6.74
CA ASP A 125 -9.13 7.59 7.34
C ASP A 125 -9.73 6.43 8.14
N LYS A 126 -9.29 5.20 7.85
CA LYS A 126 -9.67 4.01 8.62
C LYS A 126 -8.46 3.14 8.93
N PRO A 127 -8.40 2.57 10.14
CA PRO A 127 -7.40 1.56 10.45
C PRO A 127 -7.64 0.30 9.62
N VAL A 128 -6.56 -0.25 9.08
CA VAL A 128 -6.57 -1.53 8.37
C VAL A 128 -5.47 -2.44 8.86
N THR A 129 -5.73 -3.73 8.86
CA THR A 129 -4.76 -4.78 9.14
C THR A 129 -4.73 -5.73 7.97
N SER A 130 -3.55 -5.97 7.43
CA SER A 130 -3.31 -6.84 6.29
C SER A 130 -2.41 -8.00 6.69
N ALA A 131 -2.74 -9.20 6.23
CA ALA A 131 -1.80 -10.30 6.18
C ALA A 131 -0.89 -10.11 4.96
N ALA A 132 0.42 -10.21 5.15
CA ALA A 132 1.41 -10.05 4.10
C ALA A 132 2.40 -11.20 4.07
N THR A 133 2.90 -11.50 2.88
CA THR A 133 4.05 -12.38 2.67
C THR A 133 5.20 -11.53 2.14
N ILE A 134 6.36 -11.61 2.80
CA ILE A 134 7.53 -10.79 2.48
C ILE A 134 8.75 -11.70 2.37
N TYR A 135 9.60 -11.44 1.38
CA TYR A 135 10.89 -12.10 1.21
C TYR A 135 11.88 -11.19 0.50
N SER A 136 13.17 -11.52 0.59
CA SER A 136 14.23 -10.79 -0.12
C SER A 136 14.95 -11.71 -1.10
N LYS A 137 15.08 -11.27 -2.33
CA LYS A 137 15.81 -11.98 -3.38
C LYS A 137 16.49 -10.98 -4.30
N ASP A 138 17.75 -11.25 -4.69
CA ASP A 138 18.54 -10.42 -5.61
C ASP A 138 18.59 -8.93 -5.20
N GLY A 139 18.72 -8.65 -3.89
CA GLY A 139 18.78 -7.29 -3.34
C GLY A 139 17.45 -6.53 -3.34
N LYS A 140 16.36 -7.16 -3.76
CA LYS A 140 15.01 -6.60 -3.77
C LYS A 140 14.17 -7.16 -2.62
N ILE A 141 13.18 -6.39 -2.18
CA ILE A 141 12.16 -6.86 -1.24
C ILE A 141 10.87 -7.07 -2.04
N TYR A 142 10.36 -8.28 -1.96
CA TYR A 142 9.07 -8.69 -2.51
C TYR A 142 8.04 -8.70 -1.38
N MET A 143 6.89 -8.10 -1.62
CA MET A 143 5.82 -8.02 -0.64
C MET A 143 4.48 -8.16 -1.34
N GLN A 144 3.69 -9.12 -0.90
CA GLN A 144 2.30 -9.28 -1.34
C GLN A 144 1.40 -9.42 -0.11
N GLY A 145 0.20 -8.89 -0.18
CA GLY A 145 -0.73 -8.99 0.91
C GLY A 145 -2.15 -8.61 0.51
N SER A 146 -3.07 -8.80 1.45
CA SER A 146 -4.47 -8.50 1.24
C SER A 146 -5.16 -8.07 2.52
N PHE A 147 -6.24 -7.32 2.37
CA PHE A 147 -7.16 -6.96 3.44
C PHE A 147 -8.56 -6.76 2.88
N VAL A 148 -9.54 -6.72 3.77
CA VAL A 148 -10.94 -6.45 3.43
C VAL A 148 -11.33 -5.07 3.94
N ALA A 149 -11.99 -4.28 3.10
CA ALA A 149 -12.56 -2.99 3.43
C ALA A 149 -14.08 -3.01 3.22
N LYS A 150 -14.82 -2.17 3.95
CA LYS A 150 -16.25 -1.95 3.69
C LYS A 150 -16.44 -0.61 3.02
N ALA A 151 -17.17 -0.57 1.90
CA ALA A 151 -17.44 0.67 1.15
C ALA A 151 -18.07 1.75 2.05
N ALA A 152 -19.02 1.37 2.90
CA ALA A 152 -19.70 2.27 3.83
C ALA A 152 -18.76 2.94 4.85
N ASP A 153 -17.69 2.28 5.27
CA ASP A 153 -16.70 2.84 6.21
C ASP A 153 -16.00 4.07 5.63
N TYR A 154 -15.89 4.14 4.31
CA TYR A 154 -15.31 5.26 3.56
C TYR A 154 -16.38 6.20 2.96
N LYS A 155 -17.61 6.14 3.46
CA LYS A 155 -18.74 6.97 2.99
C LYS A 155 -19.07 6.77 1.50
N VAL A 156 -18.70 5.63 0.92
CA VAL A 156 -19.09 5.24 -0.41
C VAL A 156 -20.49 4.64 -0.34
N THR A 157 -21.43 5.24 -1.07
CA THR A 157 -22.81 4.77 -1.10
C THR A 157 -23.05 3.92 -2.35
N ILE A 158 -23.45 2.66 -2.14
CA ILE A 158 -23.86 1.77 -3.23
C ILE A 158 -25.36 2.01 -3.47
N PRO A 159 -25.79 2.49 -4.68
CA PRO A 159 -27.19 2.72 -4.98
C PRO A 159 -28.03 1.45 -4.84
N LYS A 160 -29.25 1.56 -4.29
CA LYS A 160 -30.16 0.41 -4.06
C LYS A 160 -30.40 -0.45 -5.29
N MET A 161 -30.40 0.16 -6.49
CA MET A 161 -30.60 -0.56 -7.77
C MET A 161 -29.47 -1.55 -8.09
N VAL A 162 -28.25 -1.31 -7.60
CA VAL A 162 -27.08 -2.16 -7.87
C VAL A 162 -26.57 -2.89 -6.62
N MET A 163 -27.18 -2.69 -5.45
CA MET A 163 -26.80 -3.34 -4.18
C MET A 163 -26.69 -4.86 -4.27
N LYS A 164 -27.50 -5.50 -5.12
CA LYS A 164 -27.46 -6.95 -5.32
C LYS A 164 -26.34 -7.40 -6.27
N LYS A 165 -25.71 -6.45 -6.96
CA LYS A 165 -24.70 -6.70 -8.01
C LYS A 165 -23.28 -6.30 -7.59
N VAL A 166 -23.13 -5.56 -6.50
CA VAL A 166 -21.86 -5.06 -5.98
C VAL A 166 -21.76 -5.43 -4.51
N ALA A 167 -20.67 -6.06 -4.10
CA ALA A 167 -20.48 -6.44 -2.72
C ALA A 167 -20.21 -5.20 -1.83
N GLU A 168 -20.76 -5.21 -0.63
CA GLU A 168 -20.51 -4.17 0.37
C GLU A 168 -19.08 -4.23 0.91
N THR A 169 -18.48 -5.42 0.88
CA THR A 169 -17.08 -5.68 1.25
C THR A 169 -16.22 -5.76 0.01
N VAL A 170 -15.07 -5.13 0.08
CA VAL A 170 -14.10 -5.03 -1.00
C VAL A 170 -12.84 -5.77 -0.59
N ASN A 171 -12.43 -6.77 -1.35
CA ASN A 171 -11.14 -7.41 -1.19
C ASN A 171 -10.08 -6.55 -1.89
N VAL A 172 -9.07 -6.14 -1.16
CA VAL A 172 -7.94 -5.38 -1.70
C VAL A 172 -6.69 -6.24 -1.61
N GLU A 173 -5.99 -6.37 -2.73
CA GLU A 173 -4.69 -7.05 -2.80
C GLU A 173 -3.62 -6.11 -3.30
N TYR A 174 -2.39 -6.32 -2.86
CA TYR A 174 -1.24 -5.57 -3.33
C TYR A 174 -0.03 -6.47 -3.55
N ASN A 175 0.79 -6.09 -4.55
CA ASN A 175 2.04 -6.78 -4.88
C ASN A 175 3.12 -5.75 -5.23
N TYR A 176 4.21 -5.77 -4.48
CA TYR A 176 5.31 -4.83 -4.59
C TYR A 176 6.64 -5.55 -4.81
N VAL A 177 7.42 -5.06 -5.75
CA VAL A 177 8.84 -5.41 -5.93
C VAL A 177 9.65 -4.16 -5.69
N MET A 178 10.19 -4.02 -4.49
CA MET A 178 10.87 -2.81 -4.03
C MET A 178 12.37 -2.93 -4.19
N VAL A 179 12.98 -1.88 -4.72
CA VAL A 179 14.44 -1.74 -4.87
C VAL A 179 14.99 -0.75 -3.86
N LYS A 180 16.24 -0.96 -3.46
CA LYS A 180 16.95 -0.04 -2.57
C LYS A 180 17.14 1.32 -3.27
N GLN A 181 16.90 2.38 -2.51
CA GLN A 181 17.11 3.77 -2.93
C GLN A 181 18.58 4.20 -2.75
#